data_b90527f7fb736307597be5f6ba9e53b6
#
_entry.id   b90527f7fb736307597be5f6ba9e53b6
#
_cell.length_a   1.000
_cell.length_b   1.000
_cell.length_c   1.000
_cell.angle_alpha   90.00
_cell.angle_beta   90.00
_cell.angle_gamma   90.00
#
_symmetry.space_group_name_H-M   'P 1'
#
loop_
_entity.id
_entity.type
_entity.pdbx_description
1 polymer ?
#
loop_
_entity_poly.entity_id
_entity_poly.type
_entity_poly.pdbx_seq_one_letter_code
_entity_poly.pdbx_strand_id
1 'polypeptide(L)'
;LPYPGGPVIDRLAKEGNPKAFRLAHPHVDGYDYSFSGLKTSFLYMLRDAVADDPDFIERNKADLCASLQGTIVEILLDKLVRASKDTGIRDIAIAGGVSANSGLRNGIVEQGLKRGWRTFLPEFKFTTDNAAMIAMAGYYHYQHGDFSSLDVSPVARLEEL
;
A
#
# COMPACT_ATOMS: atom_id res chain seq x y z
N LEU A 1 -12.36 14.57 -3.18
CA LEU A 1 -11.63 14.45 -1.91
C LEU A 1 -10.47 15.43 -1.88
N PRO A 2 -10.12 16.01 -0.71
CA PRO A 2 -8.96 16.89 -0.56
C PRO A 2 -7.64 16.11 -0.70
N TYR A 3 -6.56 16.84 -0.97
CA TYR A 3 -5.20 16.29 -0.96
C TYR A 3 -4.61 16.36 0.47
N PRO A 4 -3.88 15.32 0.94
CA PRO A 4 -3.63 14.03 0.30
C PRO A 4 -4.84 13.09 0.38
N GLY A 5 -5.20 12.44 -0.74
CA GLY A 5 -6.37 11.59 -0.84
C GLY A 5 -6.31 10.28 -0.02
N GLY A 6 -5.12 9.68 0.11
CA GLY A 6 -4.93 8.39 0.79
C GLY A 6 -5.50 8.32 2.21
N PRO A 7 -5.11 9.22 3.13
CA PRO A 7 -5.67 9.24 4.49
C PRO A 7 -7.17 9.50 4.55
N VAL A 8 -7.70 10.25 3.59
CA VAL A 8 -9.16 10.52 3.52
C VAL A 8 -9.90 9.26 3.10
N ILE A 9 -9.39 8.55 2.09
CA ILE A 9 -9.94 7.26 1.65
C ILE A 9 -9.90 6.26 2.80
N ASP A 10 -8.77 6.12 3.49
CA ASP A 10 -8.61 5.18 4.61
C ASP A 10 -9.60 5.45 5.74
N ARG A 11 -9.89 6.73 6.03
CA ARG A 11 -10.89 7.12 7.02
C ARG A 11 -12.29 6.77 6.57
N LEU A 12 -12.68 7.15 5.35
CA LEU A 12 -14.03 6.91 4.83
C LEU A 12 -14.30 5.42 4.58
N ALA A 13 -13.30 4.67 4.18
CA ALA A 13 -13.43 3.23 3.95
C ALA A 13 -13.86 2.43 5.19
N LYS A 14 -13.63 2.97 6.39
CA LYS A 14 -14.07 2.32 7.65
C LYS A 14 -15.59 2.35 7.85
N GLU A 15 -16.26 3.27 7.16
CA GLU A 15 -17.71 3.49 7.26
C GLU A 15 -18.44 2.80 6.09
N GLY A 16 -17.73 2.33 5.07
CA GLY A 16 -18.29 1.78 3.85
C GLY A 16 -18.17 0.26 3.74
N ASN A 17 -18.91 -0.28 2.76
CA ASN A 17 -18.87 -1.68 2.39
C ASN A 17 -17.81 -1.93 1.30
N PRO A 18 -16.72 -2.69 1.56
CA PRO A 18 -15.68 -2.95 0.57
C PRO A 18 -16.12 -3.82 -0.61
N LYS A 19 -17.32 -4.40 -0.55
CA LYS A 19 -17.91 -5.23 -1.61
C LYS A 19 -19.06 -4.54 -2.36
N ALA A 20 -19.30 -3.26 -2.10
CA ALA A 20 -20.38 -2.52 -2.75
C ALA A 20 -20.15 -2.35 -4.26
N PHE A 21 -18.90 -2.14 -4.66
CA PHE A 21 -18.52 -1.95 -6.06
C PHE A 21 -17.41 -2.92 -6.46
N ARG A 22 -17.63 -3.64 -7.55
CA ARG A 22 -16.62 -4.54 -8.12
C ARG A 22 -15.70 -3.76 -9.06
N LEU A 23 -14.42 -3.71 -8.73
CA LEU A 23 -13.40 -3.04 -9.53
C LEU A 23 -12.51 -4.07 -10.26
N ALA A 24 -11.77 -3.59 -11.26
CA ALA A 24 -10.80 -4.42 -11.95
C ALA A 24 -9.72 -4.91 -10.98
N HIS A 25 -9.42 -6.21 -11.06
CA HIS A 25 -8.35 -6.87 -10.31
C HIS A 25 -7.30 -7.35 -11.31
N PRO A 26 -6.32 -6.50 -11.67
CA PRO A 26 -5.32 -6.83 -12.68
C PRO A 26 -4.51 -8.05 -12.25
N HIS A 27 -4.27 -8.94 -13.20
CA HIS A 27 -3.44 -10.12 -12.98
C HIS A 27 -2.10 -9.97 -13.72
N VAL A 28 -1.02 -10.29 -13.03
CA VAL A 28 0.34 -10.37 -13.56
C VAL A 28 0.97 -11.64 -13.00
N ASP A 29 1.79 -12.31 -13.80
CA ASP A 29 2.49 -13.51 -13.35
C ASP A 29 3.53 -13.21 -12.25
N GLY A 30 3.99 -14.26 -11.59
CA GLY A 30 5.00 -14.15 -10.54
C GLY A 30 4.51 -13.37 -9.30
N TYR A 31 5.41 -12.61 -8.70
CA TYR A 31 5.17 -11.82 -7.48
C TYR A 31 5.00 -10.32 -7.74
N ASP A 32 5.09 -9.91 -9.00
CA ASP A 32 4.94 -8.51 -9.38
C ASP A 32 3.52 -8.02 -9.16
N TYR A 33 3.39 -6.73 -8.84
CA TYR A 33 2.12 -6.06 -8.70
C TYR A 33 1.75 -5.33 -9.98
N SER A 34 0.45 -5.34 -10.31
CA SER A 34 -0.09 -4.45 -11.33
C SER A 34 -1.32 -3.74 -10.78
N PHE A 35 -1.35 -2.45 -11.00
CA PHE A 35 -2.52 -1.60 -10.79
C PHE A 35 -3.01 -1.00 -12.11
N SER A 36 -2.46 -1.49 -13.23
CA SER A 36 -2.87 -1.08 -14.58
C SER A 36 -4.34 -1.46 -14.79
N GLY A 37 -5.12 -0.52 -15.26
CA GLY A 37 -6.55 -0.71 -15.46
C GLY A 37 -7.42 -0.48 -14.21
N LEU A 38 -6.92 -0.59 -12.98
CA LEU A 38 -7.72 -0.30 -11.77
C LEU A 38 -8.19 1.16 -11.75
N LYS A 39 -7.28 2.11 -11.97
CA LYS A 39 -7.61 3.54 -12.05
C LYS A 39 -8.64 3.83 -13.16
N THR A 40 -8.45 3.25 -14.33
CA THR A 40 -9.33 3.44 -15.49
C THR A 40 -10.70 2.82 -15.24
N SER A 41 -10.75 1.60 -14.70
CA SER A 41 -11.99 0.92 -14.32
C SER A 41 -12.80 1.74 -13.30
N PHE A 42 -12.13 2.25 -12.27
CA PHE A 42 -12.79 3.08 -11.25
C PHE A 42 -13.30 4.39 -11.85
N LEU A 43 -12.49 5.06 -12.69
CA LEU A 43 -12.88 6.31 -13.35
C LEU A 43 -14.10 6.12 -14.26
N TYR A 44 -14.12 5.07 -15.08
CA TYR A 44 -15.23 4.81 -16.00
C TYR A 44 -16.50 4.44 -15.24
N MET A 45 -16.39 3.61 -14.21
CA MET A 45 -17.52 3.28 -13.34
C MET A 45 -18.13 4.55 -12.71
N LEU A 46 -17.30 5.46 -12.20
CA LEU A 46 -17.78 6.73 -11.65
C LEU A 46 -18.42 7.62 -12.70
N ARG A 47 -17.80 7.74 -13.88
CA ARG A 47 -18.34 8.55 -14.99
C ARG A 47 -19.72 8.08 -15.40
N ASP A 48 -19.87 6.78 -15.60
CA ASP A 48 -21.12 6.19 -16.07
C ASP A 48 -22.22 6.31 -14.98
N ALA A 49 -21.88 6.06 -13.73
CA ALA A 49 -22.81 6.21 -12.61
C ALA A 49 -23.28 7.67 -12.37
N VAL A 50 -22.36 8.64 -12.53
CA VAL A 50 -22.70 10.07 -12.39
C VAL A 50 -23.54 10.57 -13.56
N ALA A 51 -23.39 9.99 -14.76
CA ALA A 51 -24.23 10.31 -15.90
C ALA A 51 -25.70 9.96 -15.67
N ASP A 52 -25.96 8.84 -14.95
CA ASP A 52 -27.30 8.40 -14.59
C ASP A 52 -27.83 9.10 -13.32
N ASP A 53 -26.94 9.44 -12.39
CA ASP A 53 -27.27 10.00 -11.09
C ASP A 53 -26.18 11.01 -10.64
N PRO A 54 -26.41 12.32 -10.79
CA PRO A 54 -25.45 13.36 -10.42
C PRO A 54 -24.98 13.32 -8.96
N ASP A 55 -25.82 12.83 -8.04
CA ASP A 55 -25.51 12.75 -6.60
C ASP A 55 -24.88 11.41 -6.19
N PHE A 56 -24.61 10.52 -7.15
CA PHE A 56 -24.10 9.17 -6.92
C PHE A 56 -22.86 9.14 -6.02
N ILE A 57 -21.86 9.99 -6.29
CA ILE A 57 -20.61 10.03 -5.53
C ILE A 57 -20.86 10.43 -4.08
N GLU A 58 -21.67 11.46 -3.84
CA GLU A 58 -21.93 11.93 -2.48
C GLU A 58 -22.65 10.88 -1.65
N ARG A 59 -23.64 10.20 -2.22
CA ARG A 59 -24.41 9.15 -1.54
C ARG A 59 -23.60 7.88 -1.28
N ASN A 60 -22.65 7.57 -2.14
CA ASN A 60 -21.87 6.30 -2.07
C ASN A 60 -20.40 6.52 -1.67
N LYS A 61 -20.04 7.68 -1.15
CA LYS A 61 -18.65 8.07 -0.92
C LYS A 61 -17.88 7.08 -0.05
N ALA A 62 -18.47 6.63 1.05
CA ALA A 62 -17.84 5.66 1.95
C ALA A 62 -17.65 4.30 1.27
N ASP A 63 -18.65 3.80 0.56
CA ASP A 63 -18.62 2.53 -0.16
C ASP A 63 -17.63 2.54 -1.32
N LEU A 64 -17.54 3.66 -2.05
CA LEU A 64 -16.54 3.87 -3.10
C LEU A 64 -15.12 3.82 -2.54
N CYS A 65 -14.88 4.51 -1.42
CA CYS A 65 -13.59 4.49 -0.74
C CYS A 65 -13.25 3.08 -0.21
N ALA A 66 -14.23 2.40 0.40
CA ALA A 66 -14.06 1.06 0.92
C ALA A 66 -13.77 0.03 -0.19
N SER A 67 -14.51 0.08 -1.30
CA SER A 67 -14.32 -0.82 -2.44
C SER A 67 -12.98 -0.60 -3.12
N LEU A 68 -12.56 0.65 -3.31
CA LEU A 68 -11.25 0.97 -3.89
C LEU A 68 -10.11 0.48 -2.98
N GLN A 69 -10.15 0.83 -1.69
CA GLN A 69 -9.15 0.40 -0.73
C GLN A 69 -9.12 -1.12 -0.59
N GLY A 70 -10.28 -1.77 -0.47
CA GLY A 70 -10.39 -3.22 -0.38
C GLY A 70 -9.74 -3.93 -1.56
N THR A 71 -10.03 -3.48 -2.78
CA THR A 71 -9.41 -4.04 -4.00
C THR A 71 -7.89 -3.89 -4.00
N ILE A 72 -7.35 -2.72 -3.62
CA ILE A 72 -5.89 -2.50 -3.54
C ILE A 72 -5.27 -3.43 -2.49
N VAL A 73 -5.88 -3.53 -1.31
CA VAL A 73 -5.40 -4.39 -0.23
C VAL A 73 -5.43 -5.86 -0.63
N GLU A 74 -6.49 -6.32 -1.29
CA GLU A 74 -6.58 -7.69 -1.83
C GLU A 74 -5.44 -7.98 -2.81
N ILE A 75 -5.19 -7.11 -3.79
CA ILE A 75 -4.08 -7.28 -4.75
C ILE A 75 -2.74 -7.43 -4.04
N LEU A 76 -2.48 -6.61 -3.02
CA LEU A 76 -1.23 -6.66 -2.26
C LEU A 76 -1.11 -7.95 -1.45
N LEU A 77 -2.17 -8.32 -0.73
CA LEU A 77 -2.16 -9.49 0.14
C LEU A 77 -2.10 -10.80 -0.64
N ASP A 78 -2.76 -10.91 -1.78
CA ASP A 78 -2.74 -12.13 -2.60
C ASP A 78 -1.32 -12.47 -3.04
N LYS A 79 -0.56 -11.49 -3.52
CA LYS A 79 0.84 -11.69 -3.92
C LYS A 79 1.75 -11.97 -2.73
N LEU A 80 1.56 -11.26 -1.61
CA LEU A 80 2.33 -11.48 -0.39
C LEU A 80 2.11 -12.89 0.17
N VAL A 81 0.86 -13.35 0.20
CA VAL A 81 0.50 -14.71 0.62
C VAL A 81 1.15 -15.76 -0.27
N ARG A 82 1.09 -15.55 -1.59
CA ARG A 82 1.72 -16.44 -2.56
C ARG A 82 3.23 -16.49 -2.36
N ALA A 83 3.90 -15.33 -2.29
CA ALA A 83 5.33 -15.24 -2.08
C ALA A 83 5.77 -15.95 -0.79
N SER A 84 5.09 -15.67 0.33
CA SER A 84 5.35 -16.34 1.62
C SER A 84 5.20 -17.87 1.53
N LYS A 85 4.16 -18.35 0.83
CA LYS A 85 3.92 -19.78 0.65
C LYS A 85 5.03 -20.45 -0.18
N ASP A 86 5.40 -19.83 -1.30
CA ASP A 86 6.33 -20.40 -2.26
C ASP A 86 7.78 -20.37 -1.75
N THR A 87 8.15 -19.34 -0.98
CA THR A 87 9.50 -19.19 -0.38
C THR A 87 9.65 -19.81 1.01
N GLY A 88 8.54 -20.11 1.68
CA GLY A 88 8.54 -20.54 3.09
C GLY A 88 8.85 -19.43 4.09
N ILE A 89 9.06 -18.18 3.64
CA ILE A 89 9.35 -17.03 4.52
C ILE A 89 8.10 -16.62 5.28
N ARG A 90 8.23 -16.50 6.61
CA ARG A 90 7.14 -16.12 7.51
C ARG A 90 7.38 -14.80 8.24
N ASP A 91 8.51 -14.16 8.02
CA ASP A 91 8.82 -12.84 8.56
C ASP A 91 8.37 -11.79 7.56
N ILE A 92 7.30 -11.09 7.90
CA ILE A 92 6.64 -10.14 7.00
C ILE A 92 6.72 -8.74 7.59
N ALA A 93 7.36 -7.84 6.86
CA ALA A 93 7.48 -6.44 7.23
C ALA A 93 6.84 -5.53 6.18
N ILE A 94 6.31 -4.40 6.62
CA ILE A 94 5.90 -3.30 5.73
C ILE A 94 6.61 -2.02 6.11
N ALA A 95 6.88 -1.17 5.11
CA ALA A 95 7.51 0.13 5.29
C ALA A 95 6.96 1.13 4.26
N GLY A 96 7.37 2.40 4.39
CA GLY A 96 6.96 3.48 3.50
C GLY A 96 5.55 4.01 3.78
N GLY A 97 5.15 5.07 3.06
CA GLY A 97 3.90 5.80 3.32
C GLY A 97 2.62 4.95 3.28
N VAL A 98 2.56 3.97 2.37
CA VAL A 98 1.39 3.08 2.26
C VAL A 98 1.25 2.16 3.47
N SER A 99 2.32 1.91 4.23
CA SER A 99 2.27 1.14 5.48
C SER A 99 1.43 1.81 6.59
N ALA A 100 1.05 3.08 6.41
CA ALA A 100 0.10 3.77 7.29
C ALA A 100 -1.36 3.38 7.03
N ASN A 101 -1.69 2.76 5.87
CA ASN A 101 -3.06 2.37 5.54
C ASN A 101 -3.59 1.32 6.51
N SER A 102 -4.71 1.64 7.16
CA SER A 102 -5.29 0.78 8.21
C SER A 102 -5.81 -0.56 7.67
N GLY A 103 -6.38 -0.56 6.46
CA GLY A 103 -6.86 -1.78 5.82
C GLY A 103 -5.73 -2.77 5.51
N LEU A 104 -4.59 -2.26 4.99
CA LEU A 104 -3.41 -3.08 4.73
C LEU A 104 -2.81 -3.64 6.04
N ARG A 105 -2.66 -2.79 7.07
CA ARG A 105 -2.15 -3.23 8.39
C ARG A 105 -2.99 -4.34 8.99
N ASN A 106 -4.31 -4.14 9.03
CA ASN A 106 -5.25 -5.14 9.54
C ASN A 106 -5.20 -6.44 8.72
N GLY A 107 -5.17 -6.33 7.40
CA GLY A 107 -5.05 -7.48 6.51
C GLY A 107 -3.77 -8.29 6.74
N ILE A 108 -2.62 -7.64 6.92
CA ILE A 108 -1.35 -8.33 7.23
C ILE A 108 -1.42 -9.04 8.59
N VAL A 109 -1.97 -8.39 9.62
CA VAL A 109 -2.13 -9.01 10.94
C VAL A 109 -3.06 -10.22 10.86
N GLU A 110 -4.20 -10.10 10.18
CA GLU A 110 -5.16 -11.19 9.99
C GLU A 110 -4.54 -12.37 9.23
N GLN A 111 -3.84 -12.11 8.11
CA GLN A 111 -3.13 -13.16 7.38
C GLN A 111 -2.00 -13.76 8.22
N GLY A 112 -1.34 -12.95 9.04
CA GLY A 112 -0.31 -13.39 9.97
C GLY A 112 -0.83 -14.40 10.98
N LEU A 113 -1.96 -14.11 11.63
CA LEU A 113 -2.62 -15.02 12.55
C LEU A 113 -3.03 -16.35 11.88
N LYS A 114 -3.57 -16.27 10.66
CA LYS A 114 -4.00 -17.46 9.89
C LYS A 114 -2.84 -18.33 9.42
N ARG A 115 -1.66 -17.76 9.18
CA ARG A 115 -0.52 -18.43 8.51
C ARG A 115 0.69 -18.63 9.41
N GLY A 116 0.64 -18.13 10.64
CA GLY A 116 1.76 -18.19 11.58
C GLY A 116 2.92 -17.28 11.14
N TRP A 117 2.63 -16.10 10.59
CA TRP A 117 3.64 -15.11 10.28
C TRP A 117 4.06 -14.32 11.52
N ARG A 118 5.31 -13.90 11.57
CA ARG A 118 5.76 -12.81 12.42
C ARG A 118 5.63 -11.51 11.62
N THR A 119 4.80 -10.60 12.08
CA THR A 119 4.50 -9.36 11.35
C THR A 119 5.19 -8.17 12.01
N PHE A 120 5.86 -7.36 11.20
CA PHE A 120 6.60 -6.18 11.63
C PHE A 120 5.96 -4.94 10.99
N LEU A 121 5.23 -4.19 11.80
CA LEU A 121 4.50 -2.99 11.39
C LEU A 121 5.12 -1.78 12.08
N PRO A 122 5.62 -0.77 11.34
CA PRO A 122 6.22 0.40 11.96
C PRO A 122 5.19 1.23 12.73
N GLU A 123 5.62 1.96 13.74
CA GLU A 123 4.80 3.02 14.30
C GLU A 123 4.49 4.08 13.24
N PHE A 124 3.33 4.72 13.32
CA PHE A 124 2.89 5.71 12.31
C PHE A 124 3.89 6.83 12.07
N LYS A 125 4.61 7.29 13.11
CA LYS A 125 5.65 8.32 13.00
C LYS A 125 6.85 7.95 12.13
N PHE A 126 7.01 6.64 11.82
CA PHE A 126 8.09 6.10 10.98
C PHE A 126 7.61 5.61 9.61
N THR A 127 6.37 5.86 9.24
CA THR A 127 5.83 5.40 7.94
C THR A 127 6.21 6.31 6.78
N THR A 128 6.52 7.57 7.04
CA THR A 128 7.01 8.54 6.05
C THR A 128 8.49 8.83 6.29
N ASP A 129 9.11 9.57 5.37
CA ASP A 129 10.51 9.97 5.48
C ASP A 129 10.79 10.63 6.82
N ASN A 130 11.82 10.19 7.50
CA ASN A 130 12.20 10.71 8.81
C ASN A 130 13.70 10.52 9.10
N ALA A 131 14.25 11.36 9.96
CA ALA A 131 15.67 11.35 10.30
C ALA A 131 16.13 10.02 10.95
N ALA A 132 15.24 9.32 11.68
CA ALA A 132 15.59 8.06 12.33
C ALA A 132 15.90 6.95 11.31
N MET A 133 15.24 6.94 10.14
CA MET A 133 15.54 6.00 9.04
C MET A 133 16.98 6.19 8.54
N ILE A 134 17.37 7.43 8.32
CA ILE A 134 18.71 7.79 7.82
C ILE A 134 19.76 7.48 8.88
N ALA A 135 19.49 7.82 10.14
CA ALA A 135 20.39 7.52 11.25
C ALA A 135 20.60 6.00 11.42
N MET A 136 19.55 5.20 11.26
CA MET A 136 19.63 3.74 11.35
C MET A 136 20.40 3.14 10.18
N ALA A 137 20.16 3.61 8.96
CA ALA A 137 20.94 3.21 7.78
C ALA A 137 22.41 3.56 7.98
N GLY A 138 22.73 4.79 8.40
CA GLY A 138 24.09 5.23 8.70
C GLY A 138 24.76 4.39 9.81
N TYR A 139 24.02 3.96 10.83
CA TYR A 139 24.54 3.08 11.87
C TYR A 139 25.00 1.73 11.31
N TYR A 140 24.24 1.13 10.39
CA TYR A 140 24.63 -0.13 9.76
C TYR A 140 25.82 0.05 8.81
N HIS A 141 25.86 1.12 8.01
CA HIS A 141 27.02 1.47 7.19
C HIS A 141 28.29 1.63 8.05
N TYR A 142 28.17 2.35 9.17
CA TYR A 142 29.26 2.51 10.13
C TYR A 142 29.78 1.16 10.64
N GLN A 143 28.88 0.25 11.03
CA GLN A 143 29.28 -1.08 11.54
C GLN A 143 29.99 -1.95 10.51
N HIS A 144 29.67 -1.79 9.23
CA HIS A 144 30.32 -2.51 8.13
C HIS A 144 31.60 -1.81 7.61
N GLY A 145 31.93 -0.65 8.17
CA GLY A 145 33.08 0.13 7.69
C GLY A 145 32.86 0.77 6.31
N ASP A 146 31.60 0.93 5.91
CA ASP A 146 31.22 1.48 4.62
C ASP A 146 31.11 3.01 4.73
N PHE A 147 32.20 3.67 4.32
CA PHE A 147 32.33 5.13 4.36
C PHE A 147 32.52 5.68 2.96
N SER A 148 31.77 6.70 2.63
CA SER A 148 31.99 7.50 1.43
C SER A 148 33.16 8.45 1.60
N SER A 149 33.82 8.81 0.49
CA SER A 149 34.79 9.90 0.46
C SER A 149 34.11 11.26 0.72
N LEU A 150 34.91 12.27 1.15
CA LEU A 150 34.37 13.60 1.45
C LEU A 150 33.95 14.40 0.21
N ASP A 151 34.32 13.96 -0.98
CA ASP A 151 34.00 14.59 -2.27
C ASP A 151 32.77 13.96 -2.96
N VAL A 152 32.10 12.99 -2.28
CA VAL A 152 30.87 12.39 -2.84
C VAL A 152 29.78 13.45 -3.04
N SER A 153 29.25 13.52 -4.24
CA SER A 153 28.14 14.43 -4.58
C SER A 153 26.79 13.72 -4.47
N PRO A 154 25.75 14.40 -3.96
CA PRO A 154 24.42 13.83 -3.93
C PRO A 154 23.88 13.61 -5.35
N VAL A 155 23.18 12.49 -5.57
CA VAL A 155 22.52 12.17 -6.82
C VAL A 155 21.00 12.15 -6.62
N ALA A 156 20.27 12.77 -7.55
CA ALA A 156 18.81 12.86 -7.46
C ALA A 156 18.11 11.53 -7.79
N ARG A 157 18.78 10.66 -8.57
CA ARG A 157 18.31 9.32 -8.92
C ARG A 157 19.51 8.37 -8.92
N LEU A 158 19.34 7.22 -8.29
CA LEU A 158 20.25 6.10 -8.52
C LEU A 158 19.95 5.61 -9.95
N GLU A 159 20.96 5.65 -10.82
CA GLU A 159 20.91 4.89 -12.06
C GLU A 159 20.92 3.41 -11.68
N GLU A 160 20.08 2.61 -12.33
CA GLU A 160 20.00 1.18 -12.05
C GLU A 160 21.41 0.55 -12.17
N LEU A 161 21.83 -0.08 -11.06
CA LEU A 161 23.08 -0.83 -10.98
C LEU A 161 22.96 -2.15 -11.75
#